data_5137ccdac8d753207eab77bc3ceb8274
#
_entry.id   5137ccdac8d753207eab77bc3ceb8274
#
_cell.length_a   1.000
_cell.length_b   1.000
_cell.length_c   1.000
_cell.angle_alpha   90.00
_cell.angle_beta   90.00
_cell.angle_gamma   90.00
#
_symmetry.space_group_name_H-M   'P 1'
#
loop_
_entity.id
_entity.type
_entity.pdbx_description
1 polymer ?
#
loop_
_entity_poly.entity_id
_entity_poly.type
_entity_poly.pdbx_seq_one_letter_code
_entity_poly.pdbx_strand_id
1 'polypeptide(L)'
;ILIYADDLGYADTSVQMMNDDPTTKHSFIRTPGLDRLATLGTRYSTAYAPTPTCTASRLSIQFGKTPARLQCRSVFDVLTAVQRPNGYDDEVTIAEMLKASGKNYTTAMFGKGCSTMGRFDEAGYDVTDEVPGEPGGNGNGHGSYWDVKKKTPFPKNNPKRMHSLSKDSVDFVNQHAGKQPFFLMVSHYA
;
A
#
# COMPACT_ATOMS: atom_id res chain seq x y z
N ILE A 1 7.91 2.28 -8.72
CA ILE A 1 6.69 2.70 -8.01
C ILE A 1 5.77 1.51 -7.92
N LEU A 2 5.27 1.21 -6.73
CA LEU A 2 4.26 0.20 -6.46
C LEU A 2 2.98 0.91 -5.98
N ILE A 3 1.89 0.80 -6.74
CA ILE A 3 0.59 1.31 -6.34
C ILE A 3 -0.25 0.12 -5.88
N TYR A 4 -0.70 0.18 -4.64
CA TYR A 4 -1.47 -0.89 -3.99
C TYR A 4 -2.83 -0.36 -3.55
N ALA A 5 -3.89 -0.88 -4.13
CA ALA A 5 -5.26 -0.52 -3.78
C ALA A 5 -5.85 -1.51 -2.78
N ASP A 6 -6.44 -0.99 -1.71
CA ASP A 6 -7.09 -1.76 -0.66
C ASP A 6 -8.58 -1.91 -0.99
N ASP A 7 -9.09 -3.12 -0.87
CA ASP A 7 -10.49 -3.46 -1.13
C ASP A 7 -10.98 -3.17 -2.57
N LEU A 8 -10.09 -3.08 -3.55
CA LEU A 8 -10.46 -2.93 -4.96
C LEU A 8 -10.80 -4.30 -5.56
N GLY A 9 -12.03 -4.45 -6.01
CA GLY A 9 -12.48 -5.68 -6.68
C GLY A 9 -11.92 -5.80 -8.11
N TYR A 10 -11.86 -7.04 -8.58
CA TYR A 10 -11.30 -7.39 -9.90
C TYR A 10 -11.94 -6.62 -11.07
N ALA A 11 -13.25 -6.37 -11.00
CA ALA A 11 -14.02 -5.67 -12.02
C ALA A 11 -14.40 -4.23 -11.65
N ASP A 12 -13.78 -3.63 -10.61
CA ASP A 12 -14.18 -2.32 -10.08
C ASP A 12 -13.52 -1.14 -10.80
N THR A 13 -12.83 -1.39 -11.91
CA THR A 13 -12.22 -0.35 -12.76
C THR A 13 -12.84 -0.34 -14.16
N SER A 14 -12.59 0.71 -14.94
CA SER A 14 -12.95 0.73 -16.37
C SER A 14 -12.03 -0.12 -17.24
N VAL A 15 -10.93 -0.63 -16.73
CA VAL A 15 -10.02 -1.53 -17.45
C VAL A 15 -10.65 -2.91 -17.55
N GLN A 16 -10.90 -3.36 -18.78
CA GLN A 16 -11.37 -4.73 -19.01
C GLN A 16 -10.22 -5.72 -18.75
N MET A 17 -10.36 -6.57 -17.73
CA MET A 17 -9.29 -7.46 -17.29
C MET A 17 -9.11 -8.69 -18.20
N MET A 18 -10.17 -9.22 -18.79
CA MET A 18 -10.14 -10.32 -19.75
C MET A 18 -10.65 -9.83 -21.12
N ASN A 19 -9.89 -10.09 -22.19
CA ASN A 19 -10.22 -9.56 -23.51
C ASN A 19 -11.59 -10.03 -24.04
N ASP A 20 -11.96 -11.26 -23.71
CA ASP A 20 -13.16 -11.91 -24.24
C ASP A 20 -14.37 -11.80 -23.29
N ASP A 21 -14.20 -11.14 -22.13
CA ASP A 21 -15.26 -11.02 -21.13
C ASP A 21 -15.47 -9.55 -20.70
N PRO A 22 -16.49 -8.87 -21.24
CA PRO A 22 -16.81 -7.49 -20.89
C PRO A 22 -17.32 -7.31 -19.45
N THR A 23 -17.68 -8.40 -18.76
CA THR A 23 -18.10 -8.31 -17.35
C THR A 23 -16.93 -8.10 -16.41
N THR A 24 -15.69 -8.20 -16.89
CA THR A 24 -14.46 -7.99 -16.13
C THR A 24 -14.02 -6.54 -16.07
N LYS A 25 -14.92 -5.60 -16.34
CA LYS A 25 -14.77 -4.16 -16.08
C LYS A 25 -16.06 -3.59 -15.51
N HIS A 26 -15.94 -2.50 -14.79
CA HIS A 26 -17.12 -1.82 -14.25
C HIS A 26 -17.90 -1.09 -15.36
N SER A 27 -19.24 -1.11 -15.30
CA SER A 27 -20.09 -0.56 -16.34
C SER A 27 -20.16 0.98 -16.33
N PHE A 28 -20.02 1.62 -15.15
CA PHE A 28 -20.13 3.07 -14.98
C PHE A 28 -18.97 3.74 -14.23
N ILE A 29 -18.14 3.02 -13.47
CA ILE A 29 -16.94 3.59 -12.85
C ILE A 29 -15.93 3.92 -13.96
N ARG A 30 -15.33 5.09 -13.85
CA ARG A 30 -14.31 5.57 -14.79
C ARG A 30 -12.97 5.72 -14.10
N THR A 31 -11.95 5.03 -14.63
CA THR A 31 -10.58 5.08 -14.12
C THR A 31 -9.59 5.41 -15.25
N PRO A 32 -9.66 6.64 -15.81
CA PRO A 32 -8.92 6.98 -17.04
C PRO A 32 -7.39 6.87 -16.87
N GLY A 33 -6.88 7.08 -15.67
CA GLY A 33 -5.46 6.86 -15.37
C GLY A 33 -5.05 5.39 -15.50
N LEU A 34 -5.88 4.46 -15.03
CA LEU A 34 -5.64 3.03 -15.16
C LEU A 34 -5.85 2.57 -16.61
N ASP A 35 -6.85 3.09 -17.31
CA ASP A 35 -7.04 2.81 -18.75
C ASP A 35 -5.78 3.18 -19.53
N ARG A 36 -5.23 4.38 -19.29
CA ARG A 36 -3.98 4.80 -19.93
C ARG A 36 -2.80 3.89 -19.53
N LEU A 37 -2.66 3.55 -18.26
CA LEU A 37 -1.60 2.66 -17.80
C LEU A 37 -1.69 1.29 -18.47
N ALA A 38 -2.90 0.75 -18.62
CA ALA A 38 -3.15 -0.52 -19.30
C ALA A 38 -2.76 -0.51 -20.78
N THR A 39 -2.82 0.65 -21.46
CA THR A 39 -2.35 0.79 -22.85
C THR A 39 -0.83 0.93 -22.97
N LEU A 40 -0.15 1.35 -21.92
CA LEU A 40 1.31 1.57 -21.91
C LEU A 40 2.10 0.37 -21.39
N GLY A 41 1.43 -0.59 -20.76
CA GLY A 41 2.07 -1.69 -20.07
C GLY A 41 1.42 -3.04 -20.30
N THR A 42 1.77 -3.99 -19.47
CA THR A 42 1.20 -5.34 -19.51
C THR A 42 0.14 -5.49 -18.43
N ARG A 43 -1.01 -6.04 -18.82
CA ARG A 43 -2.11 -6.37 -17.92
C ARG A 43 -2.12 -7.88 -17.66
N TYR A 44 -2.15 -8.27 -16.41
CA TYR A 44 -2.26 -9.66 -15.99
C TYR A 44 -3.70 -9.97 -15.58
N SER A 45 -4.39 -10.78 -16.36
CA SER A 45 -5.78 -11.19 -16.06
C SER A 45 -5.89 -12.21 -14.91
N THR A 46 -4.77 -12.86 -14.56
CA THR A 46 -4.72 -13.92 -13.56
C THR A 46 -3.62 -13.63 -12.54
N ALA A 47 -3.80 -12.53 -11.81
CA ALA A 47 -2.94 -12.16 -10.69
C ALA A 47 -3.75 -12.21 -9.40
N TYR A 48 -3.19 -12.81 -8.35
CA TYR A 48 -3.88 -13.03 -7.09
C TYR A 48 -3.17 -12.32 -5.95
N ALA A 49 -3.95 -11.68 -5.08
CA ALA A 49 -3.46 -11.25 -3.78
C ALA A 49 -3.11 -12.48 -2.94
N PRO A 50 -2.08 -12.42 -2.08
CA PRO A 50 -1.65 -13.58 -1.31
C PRO A 50 -2.67 -14.05 -0.27
N THR A 51 -3.61 -13.18 0.11
CA THR A 51 -4.72 -13.46 1.05
C THR A 51 -5.81 -12.41 0.90
N PRO A 52 -7.06 -12.71 1.28
CA PRO A 52 -8.15 -11.74 1.23
C PRO A 52 -8.09 -10.66 2.31
N THR A 53 -7.16 -10.74 3.27
CA THR A 53 -7.05 -9.77 4.36
C THR A 53 -5.92 -8.76 4.14
N CYS A 54 -6.19 -7.50 4.45
CA CYS A 54 -5.26 -6.39 4.22
C CYS A 54 -3.92 -6.58 4.95
N THR A 55 -3.94 -6.90 6.24
CA THR A 55 -2.73 -7.04 7.05
C THR A 55 -1.79 -8.10 6.50
N ALA A 56 -2.29 -9.31 6.30
CA ALA A 56 -1.46 -10.42 5.83
C ALA A 56 -0.95 -10.20 4.39
N SER A 57 -1.76 -9.59 3.51
CA SER A 57 -1.33 -9.22 2.16
C SER A 57 -0.23 -8.16 2.19
N ARG A 58 -0.35 -7.15 3.06
CA ARG A 58 0.64 -6.08 3.20
C ARG A 58 1.97 -6.59 3.75
N LEU A 59 1.93 -7.43 4.78
CA LEU A 59 3.14 -8.08 5.31
C LEU A 59 3.80 -8.95 4.25
N SER A 60 3.01 -9.69 3.45
CA SER A 60 3.55 -10.50 2.37
C SER A 60 4.31 -9.69 1.33
N ILE A 61 3.80 -8.53 0.95
CA ILE A 61 4.48 -7.61 0.02
C ILE A 61 5.75 -7.07 0.66
N GLN A 62 5.66 -6.60 1.91
CA GLN A 62 6.80 -5.96 2.58
C GLN A 62 7.98 -6.91 2.79
N PHE A 63 7.71 -8.15 3.14
CA PHE A 63 8.75 -9.13 3.47
C PHE A 63 9.03 -10.16 2.35
N GLY A 64 8.29 -10.10 1.23
CA GLY A 64 8.45 -11.05 0.13
C GLY A 64 8.17 -12.50 0.53
N LYS A 65 7.29 -12.73 1.50
CA LYS A 65 6.98 -14.05 2.07
C LYS A 65 5.48 -14.33 2.03
N THR A 66 5.11 -15.61 1.91
CA THR A 66 3.70 -16.00 1.97
C THR A 66 3.11 -15.79 3.37
N PRO A 67 1.78 -15.56 3.50
CA PRO A 67 1.12 -15.44 4.79
C PRO A 67 1.36 -16.63 5.71
N ALA A 68 1.42 -17.84 5.16
CA ALA A 68 1.72 -19.04 5.93
C ALA A 68 3.11 -19.01 6.55
N ARG A 69 4.09 -18.52 5.81
CA ARG A 69 5.47 -18.38 6.29
C ARG A 69 5.61 -17.28 7.34
N LEU A 70 4.84 -16.22 7.20
CA LEU A 70 4.76 -15.12 8.16
C LEU A 70 3.87 -15.45 9.37
N GLN A 71 3.17 -16.58 9.34
CA GLN A 71 2.20 -16.99 10.36
C GLN A 71 1.11 -15.92 10.60
N CYS A 72 0.75 -15.18 9.56
CA CYS A 72 -0.27 -14.14 9.60
C CYS A 72 -1.32 -14.40 8.51
N ARG A 73 -2.54 -14.79 8.89
CA ARG A 73 -3.64 -15.10 7.97
C ARG A 73 -4.70 -14.02 7.93
N SER A 74 -4.83 -13.26 9.02
CA SER A 74 -5.86 -12.24 9.18
C SER A 74 -5.39 -11.08 10.04
N VAL A 75 -6.21 -10.02 10.11
CA VAL A 75 -5.96 -8.86 11.00
C VAL A 75 -6.05 -9.22 12.49
N PHE A 76 -6.67 -10.37 12.80
CA PHE A 76 -6.86 -10.86 14.16
C PHE A 76 -5.81 -11.91 14.56
N ASP A 77 -4.95 -12.32 13.65
CA ASP A 77 -3.82 -13.19 13.96
C ASP A 77 -2.75 -12.36 14.72
N VAL A 78 -3.10 -11.97 15.93
CA VAL A 78 -2.13 -11.40 16.85
C VAL A 78 -1.21 -12.52 17.27
N LEU A 79 -0.02 -12.54 16.72
CA LEU A 79 1.00 -13.48 17.15
C LEU A 79 1.32 -13.24 18.62
N THR A 80 1.15 -14.28 19.41
CA THR A 80 1.54 -14.19 20.83
C THR A 80 3.06 -14.11 20.94
N ALA A 81 3.54 -13.57 22.04
CA ALA A 81 4.98 -13.55 22.35
C ALA A 81 5.64 -14.94 22.29
N VAL A 82 4.86 -16.01 22.45
CA VAL A 82 5.34 -17.39 22.31
C VAL A 82 5.54 -17.80 20.86
N GLN A 83 4.65 -17.34 19.96
CA GLN A 83 4.70 -17.69 18.54
C GLN A 83 5.75 -16.87 17.79
N ARG A 84 5.92 -15.61 18.15
CA ARG A 84 6.86 -14.71 17.52
C ARG A 84 7.35 -13.65 18.53
N PRO A 85 8.36 -13.97 19.34
CA PRO A 85 8.81 -13.12 20.45
C PRO A 85 9.21 -11.71 20.05
N ASN A 86 9.80 -11.56 18.85
CA ASN A 86 10.27 -10.29 18.30
C ASN A 86 9.28 -9.69 17.29
N GLY A 87 8.02 -10.12 17.28
CA GLY A 87 7.07 -9.67 16.26
C GLY A 87 7.58 -9.98 14.84
N TYR A 88 7.82 -8.94 14.04
CA TYR A 88 8.40 -9.06 12.69
C TYR A 88 9.79 -8.41 12.59
N ASP A 89 10.44 -8.12 13.69
CA ASP A 89 11.75 -7.44 13.73
C ASP A 89 12.87 -8.28 13.09
N ASP A 90 12.70 -9.61 13.03
CA ASP A 90 13.62 -10.51 12.34
C ASP A 90 13.44 -10.54 10.81
N GLU A 91 12.43 -9.84 10.30
CA GLU A 91 12.13 -9.81 8.88
C GLU A 91 12.76 -8.57 8.22
N VAL A 92 13.23 -8.74 7.01
CA VAL A 92 13.80 -7.65 6.20
C VAL A 92 12.71 -7.10 5.28
N THR A 93 12.44 -5.81 5.37
CA THR A 93 11.48 -5.14 4.50
C THR A 93 12.04 -4.89 3.10
N ILE A 94 11.16 -4.60 2.14
CA ILE A 94 11.59 -4.21 0.79
C ILE A 94 12.43 -2.91 0.81
N ALA A 95 12.14 -1.99 1.73
CA ALA A 95 12.90 -0.75 1.88
C ALA A 95 14.33 -1.02 2.39
N GLU A 96 14.48 -1.82 3.43
CA GLU A 96 15.77 -2.22 3.98
C GLU A 96 16.60 -3.00 2.96
N MET A 97 15.97 -3.94 2.23
CA MET A 97 16.64 -4.69 1.17
C MET A 97 17.18 -3.77 0.06
N LEU A 98 16.40 -2.77 -0.35
CA LEU A 98 16.84 -1.82 -1.37
C LEU A 98 17.97 -0.92 -0.87
N LYS A 99 17.95 -0.49 0.37
CA LYS A 99 19.06 0.24 1.00
C LYS A 99 20.32 -0.60 1.09
N ALA A 100 20.20 -1.85 1.51
CA ALA A 100 21.32 -2.80 1.60
C ALA A 100 21.93 -3.14 0.24
N SER A 101 21.23 -2.86 -0.87
CA SER A 101 21.75 -3.10 -2.23
C SER A 101 22.97 -2.26 -2.61
N GLY A 102 23.29 -1.21 -1.85
CA GLY A 102 24.37 -0.26 -2.12
C GLY A 102 24.11 0.66 -3.33
N LYS A 103 22.90 0.66 -3.88
CA LYS A 103 22.54 1.47 -5.07
C LYS A 103 21.95 2.84 -4.73
N ASN A 104 22.07 3.28 -3.48
CA ASN A 104 21.61 4.60 -3.01
C ASN A 104 20.13 4.90 -3.31
N TYR A 105 19.27 3.92 -3.02
CA TYR A 105 17.83 4.13 -3.13
C TYR A 105 17.31 5.10 -2.06
N THR A 106 16.46 6.04 -2.47
CA THR A 106 15.54 6.72 -1.54
C THR A 106 14.21 5.98 -1.55
N THR A 107 13.70 5.65 -0.36
CA THR A 107 12.50 4.84 -0.20
C THR A 107 11.37 5.65 0.42
N ALA A 108 10.16 5.53 -0.13
CA ALA A 108 8.99 6.21 0.41
C ALA A 108 7.80 5.28 0.50
N MET A 109 6.98 5.47 1.54
CA MET A 109 5.68 4.81 1.69
C MET A 109 4.64 5.80 2.16
N PHE A 110 3.56 5.90 1.38
CA PHE A 110 2.43 6.78 1.67
C PHE A 110 1.12 5.99 1.70
N GLY A 111 0.23 6.37 2.61
CA GLY A 111 -1.12 5.84 2.71
C GLY A 111 -1.30 4.73 3.73
N LYS A 112 -2.18 3.78 3.43
CA LYS A 112 -2.56 2.73 4.37
C LYS A 112 -1.42 1.79 4.68
N GLY A 113 -1.07 1.70 5.94
CA GLY A 113 -0.08 0.78 6.46
C GLY A 113 -0.66 -0.50 7.06
N CYS A 114 0.17 -1.13 7.85
CA CYS A 114 -0.19 -2.30 8.64
C CYS A 114 0.37 -2.10 10.05
N SER A 115 -0.50 -1.96 11.03
CA SER A 115 -0.10 -1.71 12.44
C SER A 115 0.81 -2.79 13.03
N THR A 116 0.74 -3.99 12.47
CA THR A 116 1.58 -5.13 12.89
C THR A 116 3.05 -4.96 12.49
N MET A 117 3.33 -4.15 11.47
CA MET A 117 4.69 -3.86 11.02
C MET A 117 5.36 -2.72 11.82
N GLY A 118 4.59 -2.03 12.66
CA GLY A 118 5.06 -0.83 13.35
C GLY A 118 5.02 0.41 12.46
N ARG A 119 5.94 1.31 12.69
CA ARG A 119 6.09 2.55 11.93
C ARG A 119 6.86 2.31 10.63
N PHE A 120 6.55 3.08 9.60
CA PHE A 120 7.23 2.94 8.29
C PHE A 120 8.68 3.41 8.34
N ASP A 121 8.98 4.46 9.12
CA ASP A 121 10.36 4.90 9.31
C ASP A 121 11.21 3.85 10.04
N GLU A 122 10.64 3.15 11.03
CA GLU A 122 11.26 1.99 11.69
C GLU A 122 11.42 0.79 10.74
N ALA A 123 10.51 0.66 9.77
CA ALA A 123 10.56 -0.35 8.71
C ALA A 123 11.50 0.04 7.53
N GLY A 124 12.35 1.04 7.71
CA GLY A 124 13.41 1.41 6.80
C GLY A 124 13.03 2.41 5.70
N TYR A 125 11.82 2.97 5.70
CA TYR A 125 11.45 4.00 4.72
C TYR A 125 12.01 5.37 5.12
N ASP A 126 12.56 6.11 4.14
CA ASP A 126 13.16 7.44 4.36
C ASP A 126 12.11 8.54 4.44
N VAL A 127 11.02 8.38 3.67
CA VAL A 127 9.93 9.36 3.57
C VAL A 127 8.60 8.66 3.79
N THR A 128 7.83 9.19 4.73
CA THR A 128 6.50 8.65 5.06
C THR A 128 5.51 9.76 5.28
N ASP A 129 4.21 9.46 5.19
CA ASP A 129 3.13 10.37 5.55
C ASP A 129 2.55 10.08 6.94
N GLU A 130 3.28 9.32 7.75
CA GLU A 130 2.91 9.04 9.13
C GLU A 130 3.02 10.29 10.01
N VAL A 131 2.08 10.40 10.93
CA VAL A 131 2.18 11.40 12.00
C VAL A 131 3.19 10.88 13.04
N PRO A 132 4.19 11.66 13.43
CA PRO A 132 5.16 11.24 14.43
C PRO A 132 4.50 10.71 15.72
N GLY A 133 4.91 9.54 16.16
CA GLY A 133 4.35 8.87 17.33
C GLY A 133 3.07 8.05 17.07
N GLU A 134 2.62 7.94 15.83
CA GLU A 134 1.39 7.27 15.48
C GLU A 134 1.61 6.31 14.30
N PRO A 135 1.67 5.00 14.55
CA PRO A 135 1.90 4.02 13.48
C PRO A 135 0.71 3.97 12.51
N GLY A 136 0.97 3.68 11.27
CA GLY A 136 -0.06 3.26 10.33
C GLY A 136 -0.37 4.22 9.19
N GLY A 137 0.45 5.25 8.95
CA GLY A 137 0.35 6.10 7.76
C GLY A 137 -0.91 6.95 7.68
N ASN A 138 -1.09 7.55 6.55
CA ASN A 138 -2.10 8.54 6.26
C ASN A 138 -3.52 7.95 6.26
N GLY A 139 -4.33 8.28 7.25
CA GLY A 139 -5.75 7.94 7.25
C GLY A 139 -6.05 6.49 7.63
N ASN A 140 -5.17 5.86 8.37
CA ASN A 140 -5.40 4.52 8.93
C ASN A 140 -6.51 4.44 9.98
N GLY A 141 -7.32 5.44 10.11
CA GLY A 141 -8.58 5.34 10.81
C GLY A 141 -9.55 4.45 10.05
N HIS A 142 -9.40 3.14 10.18
CA HIS A 142 -10.42 2.10 9.94
C HIS A 142 -11.46 2.35 8.83
N GLY A 143 -11.07 2.83 7.66
CA GLY A 143 -11.97 2.93 6.51
C GLY A 143 -13.18 3.84 6.69
N SER A 144 -13.27 4.58 7.78
CA SER A 144 -14.38 5.47 8.05
C SER A 144 -14.17 6.85 7.42
N TYR A 145 -15.25 7.54 7.14
CA TYR A 145 -15.25 8.96 6.77
C TYR A 145 -14.88 9.88 7.96
N TRP A 146 -14.37 9.30 9.03
CA TRP A 146 -14.16 9.92 10.33
C TRP A 146 -12.69 9.82 10.75
N ASP A 147 -12.08 10.96 11.01
CA ASP A 147 -10.78 11.04 11.68
C ASP A 147 -10.99 10.73 13.16
N VAL A 148 -10.65 9.51 13.55
CA VAL A 148 -10.87 9.03 14.93
C VAL A 148 -10.09 9.86 15.95
N LYS A 149 -8.93 10.41 15.59
CA LYS A 149 -8.08 11.20 16.49
C LYS A 149 -8.60 12.60 16.69
N LYS A 150 -8.96 13.27 15.61
CA LYS A 150 -9.56 14.61 15.68
C LYS A 150 -11.03 14.59 16.07
N LYS A 151 -11.66 13.40 16.11
CA LYS A 151 -13.11 13.24 16.36
C LYS A 151 -13.95 14.10 15.41
N THR A 152 -13.52 14.23 14.16
CA THR A 152 -14.17 15.02 13.12
C THR A 152 -14.23 14.22 11.82
N PRO A 153 -15.22 14.48 10.95
CA PRO A 153 -15.22 13.93 9.61
C PRO A 153 -13.97 14.38 8.81
N PHE A 154 -13.49 13.53 7.93
CA PHE A 154 -12.51 14.00 6.95
C PHE A 154 -13.10 15.12 6.09
N PRO A 155 -12.29 16.11 5.67
CA PRO A 155 -12.74 17.16 4.77
C PRO A 155 -13.35 16.56 3.50
N LYS A 156 -14.52 17.07 3.09
CA LYS A 156 -15.20 16.59 1.87
C LYS A 156 -14.35 16.68 0.61
N ASN A 157 -13.45 17.66 0.56
CA ASN A 157 -12.51 17.86 -0.55
C ASN A 157 -11.24 17.00 -0.45
N ASN A 158 -11.08 16.20 0.61
CA ASN A 158 -9.98 15.27 0.79
C ASN A 158 -10.43 14.04 1.57
N PRO A 159 -11.39 13.26 1.03
CA PRO A 159 -11.93 12.08 1.70
C PRO A 159 -10.83 11.05 1.93
N LYS A 160 -10.77 10.48 3.12
CA LYS A 160 -9.70 9.54 3.52
C LYS A 160 -8.28 10.03 3.17
N ARG A 161 -8.11 11.35 3.05
CA ARG A 161 -6.86 12.02 2.65
C ARG A 161 -6.30 11.60 1.27
N MET A 162 -7.15 11.11 0.38
CA MET A 162 -6.74 10.58 -0.92
C MET A 162 -6.07 11.61 -1.83
N HIS A 163 -6.53 12.87 -1.77
CA HIS A 163 -5.93 13.94 -2.56
C HIS A 163 -4.53 14.33 -2.05
N SER A 164 -4.34 14.40 -0.72
CA SER A 164 -3.01 14.65 -0.15
C SER A 164 -2.06 13.51 -0.45
N LEU A 165 -2.50 12.27 -0.31
CA LEU A 165 -1.74 11.08 -0.66
C LEU A 165 -1.24 11.12 -2.12
N SER A 166 -2.15 11.45 -3.04
CA SER A 166 -1.81 11.58 -4.47
C SER A 166 -0.82 12.72 -4.71
N LYS A 167 -1.02 13.86 -4.06
CA LYS A 167 -0.12 15.02 -4.16
C LYS A 167 1.28 14.67 -3.64
N ASP A 168 1.39 14.11 -2.44
CA ASP A 168 2.66 13.76 -1.81
C ASP A 168 3.42 12.73 -2.67
N SER A 169 2.70 11.79 -3.28
CA SER A 169 3.26 10.81 -4.20
C SER A 169 3.84 11.47 -5.47
N VAL A 170 3.11 12.39 -6.06
CA VAL A 170 3.57 13.13 -7.26
C VAL A 170 4.75 14.03 -6.93
N ASP A 171 4.70 14.74 -5.81
CA ASP A 171 5.79 15.60 -5.35
C ASP A 171 7.08 14.78 -5.12
N PHE A 172 6.97 13.62 -4.48
CA PHE A 172 8.10 12.73 -4.29
C PHE A 172 8.71 12.27 -5.63
N VAL A 173 7.88 11.86 -6.58
CA VAL A 173 8.36 11.46 -7.92
C VAL A 173 9.08 12.62 -8.61
N ASN A 174 8.50 13.83 -8.61
CA ASN A 174 9.10 15.01 -9.23
C ASN A 174 10.44 15.42 -8.58
N GLN A 175 10.55 15.17 -7.28
CA GLN A 175 11.78 15.47 -6.54
C GLN A 175 12.93 14.51 -6.90
N HIS A 176 12.64 13.22 -7.19
CA HIS A 176 13.65 12.17 -7.32
C HIS A 176 13.85 11.66 -8.74
N ALA A 177 12.83 11.72 -9.60
CA ALA A 177 12.90 11.19 -10.96
C ALA A 177 14.05 11.82 -11.77
N GLY A 178 14.85 10.98 -12.41
CA GLY A 178 16.00 11.39 -13.21
C GLY A 178 17.23 11.85 -12.40
N LYS A 179 17.18 11.84 -11.06
CA LYS A 179 18.28 12.27 -10.19
C LYS A 179 18.94 11.13 -9.45
N GLN A 180 18.14 10.19 -8.94
CA GLN A 180 18.63 9.04 -8.19
C GLN A 180 17.62 7.89 -8.23
N PRO A 181 18.04 6.64 -7.98
CA PRO A 181 17.10 5.53 -7.81
C PRO A 181 16.18 5.79 -6.64
N PHE A 182 14.90 5.47 -6.82
CA PHE A 182 13.94 5.55 -5.73
C PHE A 182 12.95 4.37 -5.77
N PHE A 183 12.38 4.08 -4.62
CA PHE A 183 11.25 3.19 -4.47
C PHE A 183 10.12 3.95 -3.78
N LEU A 184 8.95 3.94 -4.38
CA LEU A 184 7.76 4.54 -3.82
C LEU A 184 6.65 3.50 -3.75
N MET A 185 6.12 3.27 -2.56
CA MET A 185 4.88 2.52 -2.36
C MET A 185 3.74 3.48 -2.04
N VAL A 186 2.70 3.43 -2.86
CA VAL A 186 1.48 4.23 -2.70
C VAL A 186 0.34 3.30 -2.37
N SER A 187 -0.21 3.44 -1.19
CA SER A 187 -1.20 2.52 -0.64
C SER A 187 -2.56 3.19 -0.49
N HIS A 188 -3.36 3.10 -1.57
CA HIS A 188 -4.68 3.70 -1.65
C HIS A 188 -5.74 2.87 -0.93
N TYR A 189 -6.78 3.56 -0.43
CA TYR A 189 -8.09 2.95 -0.23
C TYR A 189 -8.88 2.99 -1.54
N ALA A 190 -9.62 1.94 -1.86
CA ALA A 190 -10.58 1.95 -2.95
C ALA A 190 -11.93 2.52 -2.52
#